data_08935e8177df0f3cce63c1747b1948e7
#
_entry.id   08935e8177df0f3cce63c1747b1948e7
#
_cell.length_a   1.000
_cell.length_b   1.000
_cell.length_c   1.000
_cell.angle_alpha   90.00
_cell.angle_beta   90.00
_cell.angle_gamma   90.00
#
_symmetry.space_group_name_H-M   'P 1'
#
loop_
_entity.id
_entity.type
_entity.pdbx_description
1 polymer ?
#
loop_
_entity_poly.entity_id
_entity_poly.type
_entity_poly.pdbx_seq_one_letter_code
_entity_poly.pdbx_strand_id
1 'polypeptide(L)'
;MLNPGTNIDPRFFNIADKIVVFESPLEEYVNFSYLDYSSAAPDRMRTIVLNTPPDKVDYVVQKAVANGSKRVYVHDGADKRQTGDPAYFYLSPYLMIPAPRFQRLYRYASTSRSAGAVAGRRTRA
;
A
#
# COMPACT_ATOMS: atom_id res chain seq x y z
N MET A 1 13.03 3.14 10.97
CA MET A 1 12.25 2.52 9.88
C MET A 1 12.91 1.21 9.45
N LEU A 2 12.15 0.16 9.27
CA LEU A 2 12.62 -1.08 8.64
C LEU A 2 12.10 -1.16 7.20
N ASN A 3 12.93 -1.67 6.30
CA ASN A 3 12.54 -1.92 4.91
C ASN A 3 12.89 -3.36 4.49
N PRO A 4 12.09 -4.36 4.90
CA PRO A 4 12.21 -5.71 4.37
C PRO A 4 11.70 -5.84 2.93
N GLY A 5 10.86 -4.91 2.46
CA GLY A 5 10.25 -4.95 1.14
C GLY A 5 9.27 -6.10 0.92
N THR A 6 8.96 -6.85 1.95
CA THR A 6 8.05 -8.01 1.94
C THR A 6 7.35 -8.15 3.28
N ASN A 7 6.36 -9.05 3.33
CA ASN A 7 5.71 -9.40 4.59
C ASN A 7 6.72 -9.88 5.64
N ILE A 8 6.56 -9.39 6.86
CA ILE A 8 7.30 -9.85 8.04
C ILE A 8 6.34 -10.07 9.20
N ASP A 9 6.83 -10.73 10.24
CA ASP A 9 6.06 -10.95 11.46
C ASP A 9 5.55 -9.61 12.02
N PRO A 10 4.24 -9.44 12.25
CA PRO A 10 3.65 -8.20 12.78
C PRO A 10 4.26 -7.73 14.11
N ARG A 11 4.87 -8.62 14.88
CA ARG A 11 5.56 -8.27 16.15
C ARG A 11 6.72 -7.31 15.95
N PHE A 12 7.30 -7.21 14.75
CA PHE A 12 8.32 -6.21 14.46
C PHE A 12 7.83 -4.77 14.61
N PHE A 13 6.53 -4.51 14.55
CA PHE A 13 5.98 -3.20 14.89
C PHE A 13 6.14 -2.82 16.37
N ASN A 14 6.50 -3.74 17.24
CA ASN A 14 6.83 -3.44 18.64
C ASN A 14 8.20 -2.74 18.79
N ILE A 15 9.08 -2.88 17.80
CA ILE A 15 10.44 -2.34 17.84
C ILE A 15 10.74 -1.35 16.71
N ALA A 16 9.86 -1.22 15.74
CA ALA A 16 10.03 -0.30 14.61
C ALA A 16 8.78 0.55 14.41
N ASP A 17 8.97 1.87 14.36
CA ASP A 17 7.86 2.81 14.16
C ASP A 17 7.21 2.68 12.79
N LYS A 18 7.98 2.34 11.76
CA LYS A 18 7.53 2.27 10.37
C LYS A 18 8.19 1.09 9.67
N ILE A 19 7.39 0.35 8.91
CA ILE A 19 7.85 -0.84 8.18
C ILE A 19 7.32 -0.79 6.74
N VAL A 20 8.23 -0.97 5.77
CA VAL A 20 7.88 -1.17 4.36
C VAL A 20 7.58 -2.65 4.15
N VAL A 21 6.32 -3.00 4.06
CA VAL A 21 5.85 -4.39 3.95
C VAL A 21 5.77 -4.89 2.50
N PHE A 22 5.96 -4.01 1.54
CA PHE A 22 6.06 -4.36 0.12
C PHE A 22 6.89 -3.32 -0.63
N GLU A 23 7.86 -3.78 -1.41
CA GLU A 23 8.63 -2.96 -2.35
C GLU A 23 9.05 -3.83 -3.54
N SER A 24 8.21 -3.86 -4.57
CA SER A 24 8.42 -4.66 -5.79
C SER A 24 7.55 -4.14 -6.94
N PRO A 25 7.75 -4.66 -8.17
CA PRO A 25 6.91 -4.28 -9.31
C PRO A 25 5.45 -4.66 -9.16
N LEU A 26 4.59 -3.99 -9.93
CA LEU A 26 3.14 -4.26 -9.98
C LEU A 26 2.81 -5.73 -10.24
N GLU A 27 3.55 -6.39 -11.12
CA GLU A 27 3.33 -7.81 -11.46
C GLU A 27 3.46 -8.76 -10.27
N GLU A 28 4.31 -8.43 -9.30
CA GLU A 28 4.36 -9.14 -8.02
C GLU A 28 3.24 -8.69 -7.07
N TYR A 29 2.90 -7.40 -7.11
CA TYR A 29 1.88 -6.83 -6.24
C TYR A 29 0.48 -7.39 -6.46
N VAL A 30 0.12 -7.72 -7.69
CA VAL A 30 -1.20 -8.32 -8.01
C VAL A 30 -1.41 -9.66 -7.31
N ASN A 31 -0.33 -10.40 -7.06
CA ASN A 31 -0.36 -11.69 -6.36
C ASN A 31 0.00 -11.58 -4.87
N PHE A 32 0.36 -10.37 -4.41
CA PHE A 32 0.74 -10.16 -3.02
C PHE A 32 -0.48 -10.14 -2.10
N SER A 33 -0.39 -10.86 -0.99
CA SER A 33 -1.38 -10.83 0.09
C SER A 33 -0.73 -10.30 1.35
N TYR A 34 -1.29 -9.21 1.90
CA TYR A 34 -0.84 -8.68 3.17
C TYR A 34 -1.11 -9.67 4.30
N LEU A 35 -0.18 -9.80 5.24
CA LEU A 35 -0.47 -10.43 6.53
C LEU A 35 -1.44 -9.57 7.33
N ASP A 36 -1.97 -10.11 8.42
CA ASP A 36 -2.80 -9.33 9.35
C ASP A 36 -1.94 -8.37 10.17
N TYR A 37 -1.94 -7.11 9.78
CA TYR A 37 -1.28 -6.01 10.48
C TYR A 37 -2.26 -5.13 11.26
N SER A 38 -3.44 -5.65 11.60
CA SER A 38 -4.50 -4.88 12.27
C SER A 38 -4.09 -4.31 13.64
N SER A 39 -3.10 -4.90 14.29
CA SER A 39 -2.52 -4.39 15.54
C SER A 39 -1.64 -3.15 15.36
N ALA A 40 -1.17 -2.86 14.14
CA ALA A 40 -0.35 -1.70 13.85
C ALA A 40 -1.22 -0.49 13.48
N ALA A 41 -0.77 0.72 13.86
CA ALA A 41 -1.41 1.93 13.40
C ALA A 41 -1.26 2.07 11.86
N PRO A 42 -2.34 2.48 11.15
CA PRO A 42 -2.35 2.45 9.67
C PRO A 42 -1.29 3.31 8.97
N ASP A 43 -0.77 4.33 9.63
CA ASP A 43 0.28 5.21 9.11
C ASP A 43 1.70 4.66 9.33
N ARG A 44 1.84 3.55 10.04
CA ARG A 44 3.12 2.87 10.29
C ARG A 44 3.51 1.89 9.18
N MET A 45 2.53 1.34 8.49
CA MET A 45 2.74 0.43 7.37
C MET A 45 2.91 1.22 6.06
N ARG A 46 3.90 0.82 5.27
CA ARG A 46 4.22 1.45 3.98
C ARG A 46 4.23 0.43 2.86
N THR A 47 3.76 0.87 1.70
CA THR A 47 3.73 0.07 0.48
C THR A 47 4.37 0.86 -0.65
N ILE A 48 5.30 0.23 -1.36
CA ILE A 48 5.97 0.80 -2.54
C ILE A 48 5.73 -0.13 -3.71
N VAL A 49 5.12 0.37 -4.77
CA VAL A 49 4.85 -0.41 -5.98
C VAL A 49 5.49 0.25 -7.18
N LEU A 50 6.39 -0.46 -7.83
CA LEU A 50 7.15 -0.01 -8.98
C LEU A 50 6.51 -0.49 -10.28
N ASN A 51 7.01 -0.02 -11.41
CA ASN A 51 6.57 -0.45 -12.75
C ASN A 51 5.05 -0.42 -12.92
N THR A 52 4.41 0.64 -12.44
CA THR A 52 2.96 0.78 -12.45
C THR A 52 2.53 1.76 -13.53
N PRO A 53 1.73 1.32 -14.52
CA PRO A 53 1.17 2.23 -15.52
C PRO A 53 0.06 3.12 -14.93
N PRO A 54 -0.26 4.27 -15.55
CA PRO A 54 -1.22 5.23 -15.00
C PRO A 54 -2.61 4.66 -14.70
N ASP A 55 -3.09 3.72 -15.51
CA ASP A 55 -4.40 3.09 -15.34
C ASP A 55 -4.48 2.10 -14.16
N LYS A 56 -3.34 1.75 -13.56
CA LYS A 56 -3.25 0.82 -12.42
C LYS A 56 -2.99 1.51 -11.07
N VAL A 57 -2.74 2.80 -11.06
CA VAL A 57 -2.44 3.55 -9.82
C VAL A 57 -3.61 3.45 -8.84
N ASP A 58 -4.84 3.62 -9.31
CA ASP A 58 -6.03 3.54 -8.46
C ASP A 58 -6.18 2.15 -7.82
N TYR A 59 -5.95 1.09 -8.59
CA TYR A 59 -5.95 -0.28 -8.10
C TYR A 59 -4.93 -0.48 -6.97
N VAL A 60 -3.70 -0.01 -7.17
CA VAL A 60 -2.63 -0.14 -6.17
C VAL A 60 -3.00 0.58 -4.88
N VAL A 61 -3.45 1.82 -4.97
CA VAL A 61 -3.83 2.61 -3.80
C VAL A 61 -5.01 1.99 -3.07
N GLN A 62 -6.04 1.57 -3.77
CA GLN A 62 -7.22 0.93 -3.16
C GLN A 62 -6.86 -0.35 -2.43
N LYS A 63 -6.06 -1.21 -3.05
CA LYS A 63 -5.61 -2.47 -2.42
C LYS A 63 -4.79 -2.20 -1.16
N ALA A 64 -3.84 -1.28 -1.21
CA ALA A 64 -3.00 -0.94 -0.06
C ALA A 64 -3.83 -0.38 1.09
N VAL A 65 -4.69 0.59 0.83
CA VAL A 65 -5.54 1.22 1.84
C VAL A 65 -6.54 0.23 2.43
N ALA A 66 -7.15 -0.63 1.62
CA ALA A 66 -8.06 -1.68 2.09
C ALA A 66 -7.38 -2.65 3.06
N ASN A 67 -6.06 -2.83 2.94
CA ASN A 67 -5.26 -3.68 3.83
C ASN A 67 -4.57 -2.91 4.96
N GLY A 68 -4.86 -1.63 5.13
CA GLY A 68 -4.41 -0.82 6.26
C GLY A 68 -3.17 0.04 6.00
N SER A 69 -2.59 0.02 4.79
CA SER A 69 -1.46 0.88 4.44
C SER A 69 -1.94 2.26 4.01
N LYS A 70 -1.74 3.27 4.83
CA LYS A 70 -2.08 4.66 4.51
C LYS A 70 -0.94 5.42 3.80
N ARG A 71 0.23 4.84 3.73
CA ARG A 71 1.40 5.42 3.06
C ARG A 71 1.78 4.55 1.87
N VAL A 72 1.40 5.01 0.71
CA VAL A 72 1.60 4.29 -0.56
C VAL A 72 2.43 5.16 -1.49
N TYR A 73 3.51 4.61 -2.00
CA TYR A 73 4.33 5.21 -3.05
C TYR A 73 4.19 4.36 -4.31
N VAL A 74 3.76 4.97 -5.39
CA VAL A 74 3.58 4.31 -6.69
C VAL A 74 4.52 4.97 -7.69
N HIS A 75 5.22 4.18 -8.48
CA HIS A 75 6.20 4.65 -9.44
C HIS A 75 6.04 3.91 -10.78
N ASP A 76 6.22 4.61 -11.90
CA ASP A 76 6.19 4.02 -13.24
C ASP A 76 7.52 3.38 -13.64
N GLY A 77 8.60 3.70 -12.95
CA GLY A 77 9.94 3.17 -13.21
C GLY A 77 10.08 1.71 -12.86
N ALA A 78 10.83 0.99 -13.70
CA ALA A 78 11.10 -0.42 -13.50
C ALA A 78 12.02 -0.68 -12.30
N ASP A 79 11.91 -1.87 -11.76
CA ASP A 79 12.86 -2.37 -10.77
C ASP A 79 14.27 -2.43 -11.38
N LYS A 80 15.24 -1.96 -10.63
CA LYS A 80 16.67 -1.96 -11.00
C LYS A 80 17.17 -3.34 -11.44
N ARG A 81 16.57 -4.41 -10.89
CA ARG A 81 16.92 -5.79 -11.25
C ARG A 81 16.54 -6.15 -12.70
N GLN A 82 15.58 -5.44 -13.29
CA GLN A 82 15.06 -5.75 -14.62
C GLN A 82 15.71 -4.91 -15.73
N THR A 83 16.04 -3.65 -15.46
CA THR A 83 16.47 -2.71 -16.51
C THR A 83 17.84 -2.09 -16.29
N GLY A 84 18.42 -2.22 -15.10
CA GLY A 84 19.64 -1.52 -14.74
C GLY A 84 19.46 -0.04 -14.39
N ASP A 85 18.32 0.57 -14.74
CA ASP A 85 17.98 1.94 -14.37
C ASP A 85 17.32 1.99 -12.99
N PRO A 86 17.87 2.78 -12.06
CA PRO A 86 17.26 2.86 -10.74
C PRO A 86 15.94 3.62 -10.80
N ALA A 87 14.87 2.95 -10.37
CA ALA A 87 13.53 3.51 -10.28
C ALA A 87 13.46 4.80 -9.44
N TYR A 88 14.49 5.09 -8.66
CA TYR A 88 14.54 6.24 -7.75
C TYR A 88 15.38 7.42 -8.27
N PHE A 89 15.84 7.39 -9.52
CA PHE A 89 16.59 8.51 -10.10
C PHE A 89 15.72 9.74 -10.41
N TYR A 90 14.42 9.56 -10.49
CA TYR A 90 13.45 10.63 -10.68
C TYR A 90 12.25 10.44 -9.77
N LEU A 91 11.54 11.52 -9.48
CA LEU A 91 10.33 11.45 -8.67
C LEU A 91 9.20 10.78 -9.46
N SER A 92 8.37 10.04 -8.74
CA SER A 92 7.19 9.45 -9.36
C SER A 92 6.33 10.51 -10.06
N PRO A 93 5.92 10.29 -11.32
CA PRO A 93 5.00 11.17 -12.01
C PRO A 93 3.64 11.27 -11.29
N TYR A 94 3.32 10.29 -10.46
CA TYR A 94 2.04 10.23 -9.72
C TYR A 94 2.00 11.16 -8.51
N LEU A 95 3.12 11.71 -8.07
CA LEU A 95 3.15 12.78 -7.07
C LEU A 95 2.50 14.07 -7.56
N MET A 96 2.35 14.23 -8.88
CA MET A 96 1.69 15.38 -9.50
C MET A 96 0.17 15.18 -9.66
N ILE A 97 -0.37 14.02 -9.29
CA ILE A 97 -1.81 13.79 -9.31
C ILE A 97 -2.45 14.63 -8.19
N PRO A 98 -3.50 15.41 -8.49
CA PRO A 98 -4.13 16.27 -7.50
C PRO A 98 -4.57 15.50 -6.26
N ALA A 99 -4.22 16.02 -5.10
CA ALA A 99 -4.56 15.43 -3.80
C ALA A 99 -6.04 15.01 -3.62
N PRO A 100 -7.04 15.71 -4.18
CA PRO A 100 -8.44 15.30 -4.09
C PRO A 100 -8.74 13.90 -4.61
N ARG A 101 -7.99 13.43 -5.63
CA ARG A 101 -8.18 12.09 -6.18
C ARG A 101 -7.77 11.01 -5.16
N PHE A 102 -6.62 11.18 -4.52
CA PHE A 102 -6.16 10.25 -3.48
C PHE A 102 -7.05 10.26 -2.25
N GLN A 103 -7.50 11.43 -1.83
CA GLN A 103 -8.42 11.57 -0.70
C GLN A 103 -9.76 10.86 -0.94
N ARG A 104 -10.26 10.91 -2.18
CA ARG A 104 -11.51 10.24 -2.56
C ARG A 104 -11.36 8.73 -2.48
N LEU A 105 -10.30 8.16 -3.04
CA LEU A 105 -10.00 6.73 -3.00
C LEU A 105 -9.85 6.24 -1.55
N TYR A 106 -9.15 7.01 -0.74
CA TYR A 106 -8.96 6.72 0.67
C TYR A 106 -10.29 6.69 1.44
N ARG A 107 -11.14 7.68 1.26
CA ARG A 107 -12.46 7.75 1.90
C ARG A 107 -13.33 6.55 1.52
N TYR A 108 -13.35 6.21 0.26
CA TYR A 108 -14.13 5.06 -0.23
C TYR A 108 -13.69 3.75 0.42
N ALA A 109 -12.42 3.44 0.43
CA ALA A 109 -11.89 2.23 1.04
C ALA A 109 -12.15 2.17 2.55
N SER A 110 -12.01 3.29 3.26
CA SER A 110 -12.30 3.39 4.70
C SER A 110 -13.79 3.20 5.01
N THR A 111 -14.68 3.76 4.21
CA THR A 111 -16.13 3.61 4.35
C THR A 111 -16.59 2.18 4.12
N SER A 112 -16.06 1.51 3.08
CA SER A 112 -16.36 0.11 2.78
C SER A 112 -15.98 -0.82 3.93
N ARG A 113 -14.84 -0.56 4.58
CA ARG A 113 -14.38 -1.31 5.75
C ARG A 113 -15.32 -1.14 6.96
N SER A 114 -15.73 0.07 7.24
CA SER A 114 -16.66 0.37 8.33
C SER A 114 -18.04 -0.27 8.10
N ALA A 115 -18.57 -0.23 6.88
CA ALA A 115 -19.82 -0.87 6.51
C ALA A 115 -19.76 -2.39 6.69
N GLY A 116 -18.65 -3.05 6.29
CA GLY A 116 -18.44 -4.47 6.52
C GLY A 116 -18.43 -4.87 7.99
N ALA A 117 -17.76 -4.08 8.84
CA ALA A 117 -17.71 -4.31 10.28
C ALA A 117 -19.09 -4.17 10.95
N VAL A 118 -19.89 -3.19 10.54
CA VAL A 118 -21.26 -2.98 11.05
C VAL A 118 -22.19 -4.13 10.63
N ALA A 119 -22.11 -4.60 9.39
CA ALA A 119 -22.91 -5.72 8.91
C ALA A 119 -22.59 -7.02 9.68
N GLY A 120 -21.31 -7.26 10.02
CA GLY A 120 -20.89 -8.42 10.82
C GLY A 120 -21.42 -8.40 12.26
N ARG A 121 -21.68 -7.23 12.83
CA ARG A 121 -22.30 -7.09 14.17
C ARG A 121 -23.79 -7.41 14.17
N ARG A 122 -24.51 -7.11 13.09
CA ARG A 122 -25.95 -7.38 12.97
C ARG A 122 -26.27 -8.88 12.85
N THR A 123 -25.36 -9.70 12.34
CA THR A 123 -25.56 -11.14 12.19
C THR A 123 -25.32 -11.92 13.49
N ARG A 124 -24.86 -11.28 14.57
CA ARG A 124 -24.65 -11.90 15.89
C ARG A 124 -25.77 -11.59 16.91
N ALA A 125 -26.70 -10.81 16.51
CA ALA A 125 -27.91 -10.55 17.30
C ALA A 125 -29.03 -11.51 16.91
#